data_440724e29432608bfeb714657addd106
#
_entry.id   440724e29432608bfeb714657addd106
#
_cell.length_a   1.000
_cell.length_b   1.000
_cell.length_c   1.000
_cell.angle_alpha   90.00
_cell.angle_beta   90.00
_cell.angle_gamma   90.00
#
_symmetry.space_group_name_H-M   'P 1'
#
loop_
_entity.id
_entity.type
_entity.pdbx_description
1 polymer ?
#
loop_
_entity_poly.entity_id
_entity_poly.type
_entity_poly.pdbx_seq_one_letter_code
_entity_poly.pdbx_strand_id
1 'polypeptide(L)'
;MTALTSTVAQATVPGWLQETVAATLAFIPRLVGAVVILLVGWVVGRAVARVVGRLADAVELDRAVLGTPIGDMLGGTESAVSKAFGTLAAWFVYAIAILAAANALAIATLSQWVATAVSYLPAFVAGLLVIVLGFVVADFIGDTIRRTQASTDTAYTNAFATGTTFFLYFTVIVIGLDTMGIDVSILYVFARALAWGFAAAVALGAGIGIGLGSRGYIDSNIDRWLGSAREAAPTADQQEPASSPGDD
;
A
#
# COMPACT_ATOMS: atom_id res chain seq x y z
N MET A 1 -8.08 17.28 -94.29
CA MET A 1 -7.09 17.39 -93.24
C MET A 1 -7.81 17.02 -91.90
N THR A 2 -7.81 15.77 -91.54
CA THR A 2 -8.47 15.23 -90.41
C THR A 2 -7.46 15.10 -89.26
N ALA A 3 -7.63 15.91 -88.23
CA ALA A 3 -6.77 15.88 -87.07
C ALA A 3 -7.16 14.65 -86.21
N LEU A 4 -6.25 13.68 -86.19
CA LEU A 4 -6.31 12.57 -85.24
C LEU A 4 -5.81 13.10 -83.91
N THR A 5 -6.74 13.58 -83.06
CA THR A 5 -6.45 13.79 -81.62
C THR A 5 -6.33 12.43 -80.98
N SER A 6 -5.12 12.00 -80.74
CA SER A 6 -4.78 10.84 -79.92
C SER A 6 -5.22 11.10 -78.48
N THR A 7 -6.38 10.57 -78.10
CA THR A 7 -6.80 10.49 -76.69
C THR A 7 -5.89 9.49 -75.99
N VAL A 8 -4.83 9.99 -75.43
CA VAL A 8 -4.03 9.20 -74.47
C VAL A 8 -4.96 8.96 -73.30
N ALA A 9 -5.47 7.74 -73.17
CA ALA A 9 -6.20 7.29 -72.03
C ALA A 9 -5.28 7.48 -70.79
N GLN A 10 -5.44 8.57 -70.07
CA GLN A 10 -4.87 8.72 -68.76
C GLN A 10 -5.49 7.63 -67.91
N ALA A 11 -4.73 6.60 -67.63
CA ALA A 11 -5.06 5.62 -66.65
C ALA A 11 -5.18 6.34 -65.28
N THR A 12 -6.37 6.88 -65.01
CA THR A 12 -6.66 7.48 -63.72
C THR A 12 -6.55 6.40 -62.66
N VAL A 13 -5.44 6.41 -61.93
CA VAL A 13 -5.24 5.55 -60.77
C VAL A 13 -6.43 5.78 -59.83
N PRO A 14 -7.18 4.72 -59.47
CA PRO A 14 -8.37 4.87 -58.58
C PRO A 14 -8.00 5.67 -57.33
N GLY A 15 -8.88 6.61 -56.94
CA GLY A 15 -8.59 7.54 -55.82
C GLY A 15 -8.23 6.82 -54.52
N TRP A 16 -8.84 5.65 -54.25
CA TRP A 16 -8.50 4.82 -53.09
C TRP A 16 -7.04 4.32 -53.08
N LEU A 17 -6.46 4.06 -54.27
CA LEU A 17 -5.04 3.66 -54.41
C LEU A 17 -4.12 4.85 -54.10
N GLN A 18 -4.45 6.05 -54.59
CA GLN A 18 -3.68 7.26 -54.35
C GLN A 18 -3.69 7.61 -52.85
N GLU A 19 -4.86 7.53 -52.20
CA GLU A 19 -5.00 7.74 -50.73
C GLU A 19 -4.21 6.72 -49.93
N THR A 20 -4.26 5.44 -50.29
CA THR A 20 -3.53 4.37 -49.59
C THR A 20 -2.03 4.54 -49.70
N VAL A 21 -1.52 4.87 -50.90
CA VAL A 21 -0.10 5.11 -51.14
C VAL A 21 0.36 6.37 -50.40
N ALA A 22 -0.40 7.46 -50.44
CA ALA A 22 -0.08 8.69 -49.73
C ALA A 22 -0.07 8.46 -48.21
N ALA A 23 -1.05 7.72 -47.64
CA ALA A 23 -1.09 7.36 -46.26
C ALA A 23 0.11 6.51 -45.82
N THR A 24 0.49 5.52 -46.66
CA THR A 24 1.65 4.66 -46.40
C THR A 24 2.97 5.46 -46.43
N LEU A 25 3.14 6.36 -47.39
CA LEU A 25 4.31 7.22 -47.43
C LEU A 25 4.37 8.20 -46.25
N ALA A 26 3.24 8.72 -45.80
CA ALA A 26 3.15 9.58 -44.62
C ALA A 26 3.43 8.84 -43.30
N PHE A 27 3.24 7.52 -43.27
CA PHE A 27 3.52 6.69 -42.09
C PHE A 27 5.02 6.50 -41.83
N ILE A 28 5.85 6.46 -42.88
CA ILE A 28 7.31 6.24 -42.78
C ILE A 28 7.98 7.31 -41.87
N PRO A 29 7.80 8.62 -42.10
CA PRO A 29 8.38 9.64 -41.21
C PRO A 29 7.91 9.53 -39.76
N ARG A 30 6.63 9.17 -39.53
CA ARG A 30 6.08 8.96 -38.20
C ARG A 30 6.72 7.76 -37.49
N LEU A 31 6.95 6.68 -38.24
CA LEU A 31 7.64 5.50 -37.73
C LEU A 31 9.07 5.84 -37.30
N VAL A 32 9.81 6.58 -38.14
CA VAL A 32 11.17 7.04 -37.81
C VAL A 32 11.15 7.90 -36.56
N GLY A 33 10.20 8.85 -36.46
CA GLY A 33 10.01 9.68 -35.27
C GLY A 33 9.75 8.86 -34.03
N ALA A 34 8.85 7.86 -34.09
CA ALA A 34 8.55 6.97 -33.00
C ALA A 34 9.79 6.17 -32.54
N VAL A 35 10.56 5.63 -33.46
CA VAL A 35 11.81 4.91 -33.14
C VAL A 35 12.82 5.83 -32.45
N VAL A 36 12.99 7.05 -32.92
CA VAL A 36 13.88 8.04 -32.30
C VAL A 36 13.43 8.35 -30.87
N ILE A 37 12.12 8.55 -30.65
CA ILE A 37 11.56 8.78 -29.31
C ILE A 37 11.84 7.59 -28.39
N LEU A 38 11.68 6.36 -28.85
CA LEU A 38 11.97 5.16 -28.06
C LEU A 38 13.45 5.05 -27.70
N LEU A 39 14.35 5.35 -28.64
CA LEU A 39 15.80 5.35 -28.39
C LEU A 39 16.19 6.41 -27.35
N VAL A 40 15.66 7.62 -27.49
CA VAL A 40 15.87 8.69 -26.50
C VAL A 40 15.31 8.27 -25.13
N GLY A 41 14.09 7.74 -25.10
CA GLY A 41 13.46 7.22 -23.88
C GLY A 41 14.28 6.13 -23.21
N TRP A 42 14.86 5.22 -24.00
CA TRP A 42 15.74 4.17 -23.46
C TRP A 42 17.02 4.74 -22.80
N VAL A 43 17.67 5.71 -23.45
CA VAL A 43 18.87 6.37 -22.91
C VAL A 43 18.53 7.13 -21.63
N VAL A 44 17.44 7.91 -21.65
CA VAL A 44 16.97 8.68 -20.49
C VAL A 44 16.57 7.74 -19.36
N GLY A 45 15.80 6.68 -19.64
CA GLY A 45 15.40 5.70 -18.64
C GLY A 45 16.59 5.03 -17.94
N ARG A 46 17.63 4.70 -18.70
CA ARG A 46 18.90 4.20 -18.13
C ARG A 46 19.64 5.23 -17.27
N ALA A 47 19.58 6.50 -17.64
CA ALA A 47 20.17 7.57 -16.83
C ALA A 47 19.41 7.75 -15.52
N VAL A 48 18.07 7.77 -15.59
CA VAL A 48 17.19 7.87 -14.42
C VAL A 48 17.38 6.68 -13.49
N ALA A 49 17.44 5.44 -14.01
CA ALA A 49 17.72 4.24 -13.21
C ALA A 49 18.99 4.37 -12.36
N ARG A 50 20.07 4.89 -12.98
CA ARG A 50 21.36 5.09 -12.28
C ARG A 50 21.28 6.17 -11.20
N VAL A 51 20.54 7.25 -11.47
CA VAL A 51 20.39 8.34 -10.49
C VAL A 51 19.54 7.89 -9.31
N VAL A 52 18.38 7.28 -9.58
CA VAL A 52 17.48 6.79 -8.54
C VAL A 52 18.14 5.68 -7.71
N GLY A 53 18.83 4.74 -8.35
CA GLY A 53 19.59 3.71 -7.63
C GLY A 53 20.61 4.32 -6.68
N ARG A 54 21.41 5.30 -7.11
CA ARG A 54 22.38 6.00 -6.26
C ARG A 54 21.72 6.78 -5.10
N LEU A 55 20.56 7.39 -5.36
CA LEU A 55 19.81 8.07 -4.30
C LEU A 55 19.26 7.06 -3.27
N ALA A 56 18.77 5.92 -3.71
CA ALA A 56 18.32 4.85 -2.82
C ALA A 56 19.48 4.33 -1.95
N ASP A 57 20.67 4.12 -2.53
CA ASP A 57 21.89 3.77 -1.79
C ASP A 57 22.26 4.87 -0.76
N ALA A 58 22.18 6.13 -1.15
CA ALA A 58 22.58 7.25 -0.30
C ALA A 58 21.71 7.46 0.94
N VAL A 59 20.44 7.08 0.90
CA VAL A 59 19.51 7.15 2.05
C VAL A 59 19.42 5.83 2.81
N GLU A 60 20.32 4.88 2.54
CA GLU A 60 20.40 3.55 3.21
C GLU A 60 19.06 2.79 3.23
N LEU A 61 18.21 3.01 2.21
CA LEU A 61 16.94 2.29 2.04
C LEU A 61 17.13 0.78 2.03
N ASP A 62 18.28 0.33 1.54
CA ASP A 62 18.65 -1.07 1.47
C ASP A 62 18.62 -1.73 2.84
N ARG A 63 19.19 -1.09 3.87
CA ARG A 63 19.21 -1.62 5.24
C ARG A 63 17.81 -1.71 5.85
N ALA A 64 16.96 -0.72 5.57
CA ALA A 64 15.60 -0.72 6.08
C ALA A 64 14.74 -1.84 5.47
N VAL A 65 15.00 -2.19 4.21
CA VAL A 65 14.24 -3.21 3.45
C VAL A 65 14.80 -4.61 3.66
N LEU A 66 16.11 -4.77 3.85
CA LEU A 66 16.76 -6.08 4.01
C LEU A 66 16.27 -6.89 5.22
N GLY A 67 15.79 -6.21 6.28
CA GLY A 67 15.17 -6.85 7.44
C GLY A 67 13.73 -7.31 7.20
N THR A 68 13.15 -7.01 6.04
CA THR A 68 11.76 -7.33 5.70
C THR A 68 11.67 -8.54 4.75
N PRO A 69 10.52 -9.23 4.67
CA PRO A 69 10.31 -10.29 3.69
C PRO A 69 10.55 -9.88 2.24
N ILE A 70 10.42 -8.59 1.92
CA ILE A 70 10.72 -8.07 0.57
C ILE A 70 12.22 -8.10 0.30
N GLY A 71 13.06 -7.80 1.28
CA GLY A 71 14.52 -7.86 1.15
C GLY A 71 14.97 -9.26 0.75
N ASP A 72 14.43 -10.29 1.39
CA ASP A 72 14.71 -11.70 1.07
C ASP A 72 14.26 -12.06 -0.36
N MET A 73 13.08 -11.60 -0.78
CA MET A 73 12.55 -11.82 -2.14
C MET A 73 13.39 -11.12 -3.23
N LEU A 74 13.99 -9.97 -2.93
CA LEU A 74 14.85 -9.22 -3.84
C LEU A 74 16.28 -9.77 -3.93
N GLY A 75 16.61 -10.82 -3.18
CA GLY A 75 17.91 -11.52 -3.23
C GLY A 75 18.84 -11.19 -2.06
N GLY A 76 18.36 -10.54 -1.00
CA GLY A 76 19.07 -10.37 0.28
C GLY A 76 20.35 -9.52 0.22
N THR A 77 20.57 -8.75 -0.85
CA THR A 77 21.74 -7.90 -1.03
C THR A 77 21.38 -6.42 -1.11
N GLU A 78 22.18 -5.57 -0.46
CA GLU A 78 21.99 -4.10 -0.48
C GLU A 78 21.84 -3.58 -1.93
N SER A 79 22.68 -4.03 -2.85
CA SER A 79 22.61 -3.59 -4.24
C SER A 79 21.36 -4.08 -5.02
N ALA A 80 20.63 -5.08 -4.51
CA ALA A 80 19.44 -5.58 -5.17
C ALA A 80 18.24 -4.66 -4.97
N VAL A 81 18.09 -4.10 -3.77
CA VAL A 81 17.03 -3.16 -3.44
C VAL A 81 17.18 -1.86 -4.25
N SER A 82 18.36 -1.24 -4.21
CA SER A 82 18.65 -0.02 -4.97
C SER A 82 18.49 -0.21 -6.48
N LYS A 83 18.88 -1.37 -7.02
CA LYS A 83 18.64 -1.72 -8.42
C LYS A 83 17.15 -1.86 -8.73
N ALA A 84 16.36 -2.43 -7.81
CA ALA A 84 14.92 -2.56 -7.98
C ALA A 84 14.25 -1.17 -8.10
N PHE A 85 14.56 -0.23 -7.21
CA PHE A 85 14.07 1.15 -7.29
C PHE A 85 14.52 1.87 -8.56
N GLY A 86 15.78 1.74 -8.94
CA GLY A 86 16.30 2.27 -10.21
C GLY A 86 15.58 1.69 -11.42
N THR A 87 15.32 0.38 -11.41
CA THR A 87 14.62 -0.31 -12.50
C THR A 87 13.16 0.15 -12.59
N LEU A 88 12.46 0.31 -11.48
CA LEU A 88 11.10 0.84 -11.46
C LEU A 88 11.02 2.26 -12.03
N ALA A 89 11.96 3.11 -11.67
CA ALA A 89 12.04 4.46 -12.23
C ALA A 89 12.31 4.45 -13.74
N ALA A 90 13.15 3.53 -14.23
CA ALA A 90 13.38 3.34 -15.65
C ALA A 90 12.10 2.88 -16.38
N TRP A 91 11.36 1.93 -15.82
CA TRP A 91 10.09 1.48 -16.39
C TRP A 91 9.08 2.62 -16.54
N PHE A 92 9.03 3.52 -15.58
CA PHE A 92 8.19 4.72 -15.67
C PHE A 92 8.58 5.59 -16.88
N VAL A 93 9.87 5.85 -17.07
CA VAL A 93 10.39 6.62 -18.23
C VAL A 93 10.11 5.89 -19.55
N TYR A 94 10.28 4.56 -19.58
CA TYR A 94 9.98 3.76 -20.77
C TYR A 94 8.50 3.81 -21.14
N ALA A 95 7.61 3.76 -20.16
CA ALA A 95 6.17 3.88 -20.40
C ALA A 95 5.79 5.25 -21.00
N ILE A 96 6.38 6.34 -20.49
CA ILE A 96 6.20 7.68 -21.05
C ILE A 96 6.75 7.73 -22.50
N ALA A 97 7.92 7.13 -22.75
CA ALA A 97 8.50 7.07 -24.09
C ALA A 97 7.63 6.28 -25.07
N ILE A 98 7.05 5.15 -24.61
CA ILE A 98 6.10 4.35 -25.41
C ILE A 98 4.85 5.16 -25.73
N LEU A 99 4.31 5.91 -24.75
CA LEU A 99 3.16 6.78 -24.98
C LEU A 99 3.48 7.88 -26.00
N ALA A 100 4.64 8.52 -25.89
CA ALA A 100 5.08 9.54 -26.82
C ALA A 100 5.29 8.97 -28.24
N ALA A 101 5.85 7.78 -28.35
CA ALA A 101 6.03 7.06 -29.62
C ALA A 101 4.67 6.67 -30.24
N ALA A 102 3.72 6.18 -29.45
CA ALA A 102 2.35 5.86 -29.90
C ALA A 102 1.64 7.11 -30.44
N ASN A 103 1.79 8.24 -29.77
CA ASN A 103 1.25 9.53 -30.21
C ASN A 103 1.91 9.98 -31.55
N ALA A 104 3.23 9.79 -31.70
CA ALA A 104 3.95 10.12 -32.93
C ALA A 104 3.49 9.28 -34.15
N LEU A 105 3.07 8.02 -33.90
CA LEU A 105 2.47 7.16 -34.93
C LEU A 105 1.08 7.63 -35.36
N ALA A 106 0.44 8.52 -34.60
CA ALA A 106 -0.92 9.02 -34.81
C ALA A 106 -2.00 7.91 -34.90
N ILE A 107 -1.80 6.80 -34.18
CA ILE A 107 -2.77 5.72 -34.05
C ILE A 107 -3.59 5.98 -32.78
N ALA A 108 -4.75 6.62 -32.92
CA ALA A 108 -5.56 7.10 -31.79
C ALA A 108 -5.89 6.00 -30.76
N THR A 109 -6.30 4.82 -31.22
CA THR A 109 -6.63 3.69 -30.35
C THR A 109 -5.41 3.22 -29.55
N LEU A 110 -4.25 3.11 -30.17
CA LEU A 110 -3.02 2.72 -29.49
C LEU A 110 -2.62 3.76 -28.44
N SER A 111 -2.67 5.04 -28.79
CA SER A 111 -2.37 6.14 -27.87
C SER A 111 -3.28 6.14 -26.64
N GLN A 112 -4.58 5.90 -26.82
CA GLN A 112 -5.53 5.81 -25.72
C GLN A 112 -5.22 4.63 -24.78
N TRP A 113 -4.96 3.46 -25.31
CA TRP A 113 -4.64 2.28 -24.48
C TRP A 113 -3.35 2.47 -23.70
N VAL A 114 -2.31 2.98 -24.39
CA VAL A 114 -1.03 3.26 -23.71
C VAL A 114 -1.20 4.36 -22.67
N ALA A 115 -1.94 5.43 -22.96
CA ALA A 115 -2.23 6.50 -22.00
C ALA A 115 -2.94 5.95 -20.74
N THR A 116 -3.93 5.08 -20.94
CA THR A 116 -4.61 4.41 -19.83
C THR A 116 -3.63 3.57 -19.01
N ALA A 117 -2.80 2.75 -19.64
CA ALA A 117 -1.81 1.94 -18.94
C ALA A 117 -0.79 2.81 -18.17
N VAL A 118 -0.31 3.90 -18.77
CA VAL A 118 0.63 4.83 -18.13
C VAL A 118 0.01 5.55 -16.94
N SER A 119 -1.29 5.83 -16.98
CA SER A 119 -2.00 6.49 -15.87
C SER A 119 -2.02 5.67 -14.57
N TYR A 120 -1.87 4.35 -14.64
CA TYR A 120 -1.76 3.49 -13.46
C TYR A 120 -0.37 3.49 -12.83
N LEU A 121 0.68 3.91 -13.54
CA LEU A 121 2.05 3.84 -13.02
C LEU A 121 2.30 4.63 -11.74
N PRO A 122 1.81 5.89 -11.60
CA PRO A 122 1.97 6.64 -10.35
C PRO A 122 1.35 5.93 -9.15
N ALA A 123 0.13 5.37 -9.33
CA ALA A 123 -0.56 4.62 -8.30
C ALA A 123 0.18 3.34 -7.94
N PHE A 124 0.71 2.63 -8.94
CA PHE A 124 1.51 1.43 -8.73
C PHE A 124 2.79 1.72 -7.93
N VAL A 125 3.54 2.77 -8.29
CA VAL A 125 4.73 3.17 -7.54
C VAL A 125 4.38 3.60 -6.12
N ALA A 126 3.31 4.38 -5.94
CA ALA A 126 2.84 4.79 -4.62
C ALA A 126 2.47 3.60 -3.74
N GLY A 127 1.71 2.63 -4.28
CA GLY A 127 1.33 1.41 -3.55
C GLY A 127 2.53 0.54 -3.19
N LEU A 128 3.52 0.43 -4.08
CA LEU A 128 4.76 -0.29 -3.77
C LEU A 128 5.54 0.38 -2.63
N LEU A 129 5.64 1.71 -2.65
CA LEU A 129 6.26 2.46 -1.55
C LEU A 129 5.52 2.26 -0.23
N VAL A 130 4.18 2.25 -0.25
CA VAL A 130 3.36 1.96 0.94
C VAL A 130 3.68 0.57 1.48
N ILE A 131 3.80 -0.46 0.61
CA ILE A 131 4.15 -1.82 1.04
C ILE A 131 5.54 -1.86 1.67
N VAL A 132 6.54 -1.27 1.01
CA VAL A 132 7.92 -1.28 1.50
C VAL A 132 8.03 -0.57 2.85
N LEU A 133 7.52 0.67 2.96
CA LEU A 133 7.57 1.44 4.20
C LEU A 133 6.71 0.80 5.30
N GLY A 134 5.57 0.25 4.93
CA GLY A 134 4.68 -0.43 5.86
C GLY A 134 5.31 -1.69 6.47
N PHE A 135 6.08 -2.45 5.69
CA PHE A 135 6.81 -3.60 6.23
C PHE A 135 7.90 -3.18 7.21
N VAL A 136 8.65 -2.14 6.90
CA VAL A 136 9.66 -1.59 7.83
C VAL A 136 9.01 -1.18 9.15
N VAL A 137 7.85 -0.51 9.09
CA VAL A 137 7.09 -0.13 10.30
C VAL A 137 6.57 -1.35 11.05
N ALA A 138 6.05 -2.35 10.34
CA ALA A 138 5.54 -3.58 10.94
C ALA A 138 6.64 -4.37 11.67
N ASP A 139 7.84 -4.46 11.10
CA ASP A 139 9.01 -5.08 11.73
C ASP A 139 9.46 -4.30 12.95
N PHE A 140 9.53 -2.98 12.86
CA PHE A 140 9.88 -2.13 14.00
C PHE A 140 8.92 -2.33 15.19
N ILE A 141 7.61 -2.42 14.90
CA ILE A 141 6.59 -2.68 15.94
C ILE A 141 6.78 -4.08 16.53
N GLY A 142 6.96 -5.10 15.67
CA GLY A 142 7.19 -6.47 16.10
C GLY A 142 8.42 -6.62 16.99
N ASP A 143 9.52 -6.00 16.62
CA ASP A 143 10.77 -6.00 17.39
C ASP A 143 10.62 -5.24 18.70
N THR A 144 9.89 -4.13 18.71
CA THR A 144 9.61 -3.38 19.94
C THR A 144 8.82 -4.24 20.93
N ILE A 145 7.81 -4.98 20.46
CA ILE A 145 7.06 -5.92 21.30
C ILE A 145 7.98 -6.99 21.87
N ARG A 146 8.84 -7.60 21.06
CA ARG A 146 9.80 -8.63 21.52
C ARG A 146 10.78 -8.10 22.56
N ARG A 147 11.35 -6.91 22.35
CA ARG A 147 12.33 -6.29 23.26
C ARG A 147 11.71 -5.85 24.60
N THR A 148 10.49 -5.33 24.58
CA THR A 148 9.80 -4.90 25.82
C THR A 148 9.51 -6.09 26.73
N GLN A 149 9.44 -7.30 26.19
CA GLN A 149 9.04 -8.50 26.90
C GLN A 149 10.24 -9.43 27.21
N ALA A 150 11.47 -9.05 26.88
CA ALA A 150 12.68 -9.84 27.11
C ALA A 150 12.94 -10.21 28.57
N SER A 151 12.23 -9.60 29.52
CA SER A 151 12.24 -9.95 30.96
C SER A 151 11.27 -11.09 31.33
N THR A 152 10.39 -11.52 30.41
CA THR A 152 9.40 -12.58 30.66
C THR A 152 9.37 -13.51 29.45
N ASP A 153 10.41 -14.33 29.32
CA ASP A 153 10.60 -15.23 28.17
C ASP A 153 9.58 -16.39 28.20
N THR A 154 8.35 -16.09 27.78
CA THR A 154 7.27 -17.07 27.64
C THR A 154 6.90 -17.27 26.19
N ALA A 155 6.62 -18.52 25.79
CA ALA A 155 6.20 -18.89 24.44
C ALA A 155 4.98 -18.06 23.94
N TYR A 156 4.11 -17.60 24.84
CA TYR A 156 2.94 -16.78 24.53
C TYR A 156 3.31 -15.39 24.03
N THR A 157 4.37 -14.81 24.55
CA THR A 157 4.88 -13.50 24.19
C THR A 157 5.39 -13.47 22.75
N ASN A 158 6.17 -14.49 22.38
CA ASN A 158 6.70 -14.61 21.02
C ASN A 158 5.57 -14.88 20.00
N ALA A 159 4.58 -15.69 20.37
CA ALA A 159 3.40 -15.93 19.55
C ALA A 159 2.58 -14.64 19.32
N PHE A 160 2.41 -13.81 20.35
CA PHE A 160 1.71 -12.53 20.25
C PHE A 160 2.46 -11.53 19.35
N ALA A 161 3.78 -11.39 19.53
CA ALA A 161 4.60 -10.52 18.68
C ALA A 161 4.54 -10.96 17.21
N THR A 162 4.69 -12.25 16.94
CA THR A 162 4.63 -12.82 15.59
C THR A 162 3.24 -12.64 14.97
N GLY A 163 2.17 -12.89 15.71
CA GLY A 163 0.81 -12.68 15.24
C GLY A 163 0.51 -11.21 14.91
N THR A 164 1.00 -10.29 15.75
CA THR A 164 0.87 -8.85 15.50
C THR A 164 1.61 -8.43 14.24
N THR A 165 2.86 -8.87 14.05
CA THR A 165 3.66 -8.57 12.86
C THR A 165 2.99 -9.13 11.60
N PHE A 166 2.50 -10.36 11.64
CA PHE A 166 1.78 -10.96 10.51
C PHE A 166 0.49 -10.18 10.16
N PHE A 167 -0.28 -9.76 11.17
CA PHE A 167 -1.47 -8.93 10.97
C PHE A 167 -1.11 -7.59 10.32
N LEU A 168 -0.03 -6.95 10.75
CA LEU A 168 0.44 -5.70 10.19
C LEU A 168 0.90 -5.89 8.73
N TYR A 169 1.66 -6.93 8.41
CA TYR A 169 2.04 -7.24 7.03
C TYR A 169 0.83 -7.42 6.12
N PHE A 170 -0.14 -8.20 6.57
CA PHE A 170 -1.38 -8.40 5.81
C PHE A 170 -2.09 -7.06 5.56
N THR A 171 -2.22 -6.23 6.59
CA THR A 171 -2.85 -4.91 6.49
C THR A 171 -2.11 -3.99 5.51
N VAL A 172 -0.78 -3.95 5.59
CA VAL A 172 0.07 -3.16 4.69
C VAL A 172 -0.08 -3.61 3.23
N ILE A 173 -0.10 -4.92 2.98
CA ILE A 173 -0.33 -5.47 1.63
C ILE A 173 -1.69 -5.01 1.09
N VAL A 174 -2.75 -5.11 1.90
CA VAL A 174 -4.10 -4.68 1.49
C VAL A 174 -4.12 -3.19 1.15
N ILE A 175 -3.55 -2.34 2.00
CA ILE A 175 -3.48 -0.90 1.77
C ILE A 175 -2.63 -0.57 0.52
N GLY A 176 -1.51 -1.25 0.33
CA GLY A 176 -0.64 -1.06 -0.82
C GLY A 176 -1.32 -1.44 -2.14
N LEU A 177 -2.01 -2.58 -2.18
CA LEU A 177 -2.79 -3.01 -3.35
C LEU A 177 -3.94 -2.05 -3.66
N ASP A 178 -4.65 -1.57 -2.64
CA ASP A 178 -5.69 -0.55 -2.78
C ASP A 178 -5.13 0.75 -3.36
N THR A 179 -3.98 1.18 -2.89
CA THR A 179 -3.27 2.36 -3.41
C THR A 179 -2.86 2.18 -4.88
N MET A 180 -2.57 0.96 -5.32
CA MET A 180 -2.30 0.63 -6.73
C MET A 180 -3.56 0.69 -7.60
N GLY A 181 -4.74 0.85 -7.01
CA GLY A 181 -6.03 0.83 -7.71
C GLY A 181 -6.54 -0.59 -8.01
N ILE A 182 -6.01 -1.60 -7.33
CA ILE A 182 -6.49 -2.97 -7.41
C ILE A 182 -7.72 -3.11 -6.51
N ASP A 183 -8.79 -3.72 -7.00
CA ASP A 183 -9.98 -3.97 -6.17
C ASP A 183 -9.66 -5.01 -5.09
N VAL A 184 -9.54 -4.52 -3.87
CA VAL A 184 -9.24 -5.32 -2.68
C VAL A 184 -10.44 -5.52 -1.76
N SER A 185 -11.66 -5.34 -2.27
CA SER A 185 -12.91 -5.43 -1.48
C SER A 185 -12.99 -6.72 -0.67
N ILE A 186 -12.63 -7.86 -1.28
CA ILE A 186 -12.61 -9.17 -0.61
C ILE A 186 -11.56 -9.18 0.50
N LEU A 187 -10.38 -8.62 0.26
CA LEU A 187 -9.31 -8.55 1.26
C LEU A 187 -9.72 -7.67 2.45
N TYR A 188 -10.46 -6.59 2.21
CA TYR A 188 -11.01 -5.76 3.29
C TYR A 188 -11.97 -6.52 4.21
N VAL A 189 -12.78 -7.42 3.67
CA VAL A 189 -13.65 -8.28 4.49
C VAL A 189 -12.80 -9.16 5.41
N PHE A 190 -11.75 -9.79 4.88
CA PHE A 190 -10.81 -10.59 5.67
C PHE A 190 -10.03 -9.73 6.69
N ALA A 191 -9.51 -8.57 6.27
CA ALA A 191 -8.79 -7.66 7.15
C ALA A 191 -9.68 -7.23 8.33
N ARG A 192 -10.93 -6.89 8.06
CA ARG A 192 -11.91 -6.52 9.09
C ARG A 192 -12.21 -7.67 10.04
N ALA A 193 -12.39 -8.89 9.52
CA ALA A 193 -12.62 -10.08 10.35
C ALA A 193 -11.40 -10.37 11.25
N LEU A 194 -10.18 -10.27 10.71
CA LEU A 194 -8.95 -10.41 11.49
C LEU A 194 -8.81 -9.31 12.54
N ALA A 195 -9.12 -8.05 12.19
CA ALA A 195 -9.07 -6.93 13.13
C ALA A 195 -10.04 -7.13 14.32
N TRP A 196 -11.28 -7.55 14.04
CA TRP A 196 -12.24 -7.88 15.10
C TRP A 196 -11.81 -9.08 15.93
N GLY A 197 -11.28 -10.13 15.29
CA GLY A 197 -10.73 -11.30 15.99
C GLY A 197 -9.56 -10.92 16.90
N PHE A 198 -8.64 -10.09 16.42
CA PHE A 198 -7.52 -9.59 17.21
C PHE A 198 -7.98 -8.71 18.37
N ALA A 199 -8.89 -7.77 18.12
CA ALA A 199 -9.45 -6.91 19.16
C ALA A 199 -10.17 -7.73 20.25
N ALA A 200 -10.94 -8.74 19.85
CA ALA A 200 -11.61 -9.65 20.78
C ALA A 200 -10.60 -10.48 21.59
N ALA A 201 -9.55 -10.99 20.95
CA ALA A 201 -8.49 -11.75 21.64
C ALA A 201 -7.75 -10.88 22.67
N VAL A 202 -7.43 -9.63 22.32
CA VAL A 202 -6.80 -8.68 23.24
C VAL A 202 -7.74 -8.33 24.40
N ALA A 203 -9.01 -8.05 24.11
CA ALA A 203 -10.00 -7.70 25.12
C ALA A 203 -10.25 -8.85 26.10
N LEU A 204 -10.39 -10.08 25.59
CA LEU A 204 -10.56 -11.27 26.44
C LEU A 204 -9.28 -11.58 27.22
N GLY A 205 -8.13 -11.52 26.59
CA GLY A 205 -6.85 -11.75 27.25
C GLY A 205 -6.57 -10.74 28.37
N ALA A 206 -6.79 -9.45 28.11
CA ALA A 206 -6.67 -8.40 29.12
C ALA A 206 -7.72 -8.54 30.22
N GLY A 207 -8.99 -8.82 29.86
CA GLY A 207 -10.07 -9.01 30.82
C GLY A 207 -9.84 -10.18 31.80
N ILE A 208 -9.42 -11.32 31.23
CA ILE A 208 -9.08 -12.51 32.03
C ILE A 208 -7.82 -12.26 32.87
N GLY A 209 -6.78 -11.66 32.27
CA GLY A 209 -5.50 -11.35 32.93
C GLY A 209 -5.70 -10.41 34.13
N ILE A 210 -6.44 -9.33 33.94
CA ILE A 210 -6.75 -8.37 34.99
C ILE A 210 -7.67 -9.02 36.04
N GLY A 211 -8.71 -9.76 35.60
CA GLY A 211 -9.66 -10.41 36.47
C GLY A 211 -9.01 -11.44 37.40
N LEU A 212 -8.16 -12.31 36.87
CA LEU A 212 -7.43 -13.30 37.67
C LEU A 212 -6.31 -12.65 38.49
N GLY A 213 -5.61 -11.66 37.94
CA GLY A 213 -4.51 -10.95 38.60
C GLY A 213 -4.99 -10.11 39.79
N SER A 214 -6.19 -9.54 39.73
CA SER A 214 -6.76 -8.71 40.77
C SER A 214 -7.51 -9.49 41.87
N ARG A 215 -7.76 -10.78 41.63
CA ARG A 215 -8.55 -11.62 42.55
C ARG A 215 -8.01 -11.60 43.98
N GLY A 216 -6.72 -11.82 44.18
CA GLY A 216 -6.10 -11.82 45.52
C GLY A 216 -6.17 -10.46 46.21
N TYR A 217 -6.09 -9.37 45.45
CA TYR A 217 -6.23 -8.02 46.02
C TYR A 217 -7.67 -7.72 46.43
N ILE A 218 -8.63 -8.14 45.64
CA ILE A 218 -10.08 -7.96 45.95
C ILE A 218 -10.44 -8.78 47.17
N ASP A 219 -10.08 -10.06 47.22
CA ASP A 219 -10.34 -10.95 48.35
C ASP A 219 -9.78 -10.39 49.66
N SER A 220 -8.59 -9.80 49.64
CA SER A 220 -7.97 -9.25 50.87
C SER A 220 -8.50 -7.88 51.29
N ASN A 221 -9.20 -7.15 50.42
CA ASN A 221 -9.65 -5.78 50.70
C ASN A 221 -11.19 -5.64 50.75
N ILE A 222 -11.95 -6.68 50.35
CA ILE A 222 -13.40 -6.61 50.22
C ILE A 222 -14.08 -6.33 51.57
N ASP A 223 -13.59 -6.97 52.68
CA ASP A 223 -14.15 -6.78 54.01
C ASP A 223 -13.92 -5.36 54.51
N ARG A 224 -12.77 -4.76 54.17
CA ARG A 224 -12.47 -3.37 54.54
C ARG A 224 -13.35 -2.39 53.82
N TRP A 225 -13.63 -2.61 52.54
CA TRP A 225 -14.49 -1.74 51.74
C TRP A 225 -15.98 -1.88 52.19
N LEU A 226 -16.43 -3.10 52.48
CA LEU A 226 -17.78 -3.32 52.99
C LEU A 226 -17.95 -2.76 54.39
N GLY A 227 -16.92 -2.81 55.24
CA GLY A 227 -16.92 -2.20 56.57
C GLY A 227 -17.09 -0.69 56.50
N SER A 228 -16.26 -0.01 55.70
CA SER A 228 -16.35 1.45 55.48
C SER A 228 -17.66 1.89 54.84
N ALA A 229 -18.24 1.09 53.93
CA ALA A 229 -19.54 1.39 53.32
C ALA A 229 -20.69 1.26 54.33
N ARG A 230 -20.62 0.34 55.33
CA ARG A 230 -21.61 0.20 56.40
C ARG A 230 -21.52 1.32 57.43
N GLU A 231 -20.31 1.80 57.74
CA GLU A 231 -20.11 2.96 58.60
C GLU A 231 -20.60 4.27 57.98
N ALA A 232 -20.51 4.38 56.62
CA ALA A 232 -20.99 5.55 55.90
C ALA A 232 -22.52 5.55 55.67
N ALA A 233 -23.20 4.44 55.90
CA ALA A 233 -24.66 4.38 55.78
C ALA A 233 -25.32 5.15 56.95
N PRO A 234 -26.18 6.16 56.70
CA PRO A 234 -26.88 6.86 57.78
C PRO A 234 -27.71 5.87 58.59
N THR A 235 -27.47 5.80 59.88
CA THR A 235 -28.31 5.06 60.80
C THR A 235 -29.70 5.68 60.79
N ALA A 236 -30.67 5.01 60.16
CA ALA A 236 -32.09 5.43 60.09
C ALA A 236 -32.82 5.34 61.41
N ASP A 237 -32.10 5.10 62.51
CA ASP A 237 -32.68 4.79 63.81
C ASP A 237 -32.58 5.91 64.85
N GLN A 238 -32.27 7.17 64.47
CA GLN A 238 -32.34 8.32 65.34
C GLN A 238 -33.41 9.34 64.93
N GLN A 239 -34.61 8.86 64.59
CA GLN A 239 -35.81 9.68 64.72
C GLN A 239 -36.48 9.31 65.96
N GLU A 240 -36.03 9.92 67.05
CA GLU A 240 -36.77 9.98 68.32
C GLU A 240 -38.10 10.65 68.03
N PRO A 241 -39.25 10.03 68.46
CA PRO A 241 -40.54 10.67 68.27
C PRO A 241 -40.65 11.89 69.21
N ALA A 242 -40.77 13.04 68.60
CA ALA A 242 -41.04 14.28 69.28
C ALA A 242 -42.27 14.12 70.19
N SER A 243 -42.03 14.15 71.49
CA SER A 243 -43.04 14.19 72.51
C SER A 243 -43.94 15.41 72.31
N SER A 244 -45.23 15.14 72.10
CA SER A 244 -46.29 16.13 72.07
C SER A 244 -46.38 16.85 73.44
N PRO A 245 -46.43 18.17 73.52
CA PRO A 245 -46.79 18.84 74.78
C PRO A 245 -48.33 18.73 74.97
N GLY A 246 -48.73 18.08 76.09
CA GLY A 246 -50.13 18.02 76.54
C GLY A 246 -50.64 19.36 76.92
N ASP A 247 -51.94 19.52 76.65
CA ASP A 247 -52.85 20.53 77.16
C ASP A 247 -52.84 20.61 78.70
N ASP A 248 -52.79 21.86 79.21
CA ASP A 248 -53.56 22.44 80.32
C ASP A 248 -53.79 23.93 80.10
#